data_834781704ecc696d49cdad8e6e582c32
#
_entry.id   834781704ecc696d49cdad8e6e582c32
#
_cell.length_a   1.000
_cell.length_b   1.000
_cell.length_c   1.000
_cell.angle_alpha   90.00
_cell.angle_beta   90.00
_cell.angle_gamma   90.00
#
_symmetry.space_group_name_H-M   'P 1'
#
loop_
_entity.id
_entity.type
_entity.pdbx_description
1 polymer ?
#
loop_
_entity_poly.entity_id
_entity_poly.type
_entity_poly.pdbx_seq_one_letter_code
_entity_poly.pdbx_strand_id
1 'polypeptide(L)'
;METGRDRVNLLSRDIIGCALTVLHTLGTGFLEKVCENALVYELRKSGLAVSQQHPMVVRYNGTVVGEYTVDLLVEHIDLVELKVAKAIDEIHLAQCLNYLKATGLQLCLLLNFGKPRLEVKRVVLAL
;
A
#
# COMPACT_ATOMS: atom_id res chain seq x y z
N MET A 1 -16.18 -12.64 -17.23
CA MET A 1 -15.74 -11.25 -17.51
C MET A 1 -15.06 -10.68 -16.27
N GLU A 2 -13.90 -10.10 -16.45
CA GLU A 2 -13.17 -9.47 -15.33
C GLU A 2 -13.84 -8.17 -14.92
N THR A 3 -14.12 -8.03 -13.59
CA THR A 3 -14.68 -6.82 -13.01
C THR A 3 -13.56 -5.93 -12.44
N GLY A 4 -13.87 -4.68 -12.10
CA GLY A 4 -12.94 -3.81 -11.40
C GLY A 4 -12.49 -4.40 -10.06
N ARG A 5 -13.41 -5.07 -9.34
CA ARG A 5 -13.09 -5.78 -8.10
C ARG A 5 -12.10 -6.91 -8.34
N ASP A 6 -12.27 -7.66 -9.42
CA ASP A 6 -11.35 -8.76 -9.76
C ASP A 6 -9.95 -8.23 -10.04
N ARG A 7 -9.83 -7.11 -10.76
CA ARG A 7 -8.54 -6.47 -11.02
C ARG A 7 -7.86 -6.02 -9.73
N VAL A 8 -8.61 -5.40 -8.82
CA VAL A 8 -8.10 -4.98 -7.51
C VAL A 8 -7.57 -6.18 -6.72
N ASN A 9 -8.32 -7.28 -6.70
CA ASN A 9 -7.94 -8.49 -5.97
C ASN A 9 -6.72 -9.19 -6.58
N LEU A 10 -6.68 -9.32 -7.92
CA LEU A 10 -5.53 -9.92 -8.60
C LEU A 10 -4.27 -9.11 -8.37
N LEU A 11 -4.37 -7.79 -8.48
CA LEU A 11 -3.24 -6.90 -8.25
C LEU A 11 -2.73 -7.00 -6.81
N SER A 12 -3.64 -7.02 -5.83
CA SER A 12 -3.23 -7.15 -4.44
C SER A 12 -2.50 -8.45 -4.16
N ARG A 13 -2.89 -9.55 -4.81
CA ARG A 13 -2.18 -10.84 -4.70
C ARG A 13 -0.77 -10.73 -5.24
N ASP A 14 -0.59 -10.06 -6.38
CA ASP A 14 0.74 -9.85 -6.97
C ASP A 14 1.60 -8.99 -6.06
N ILE A 15 1.05 -7.94 -5.49
CA ILE A 15 1.76 -7.07 -4.56
C ILE A 15 2.19 -7.86 -3.33
N ILE A 16 1.30 -8.64 -2.73
CA ILE A 16 1.62 -9.45 -1.57
C ILE A 16 2.71 -10.48 -1.91
N GLY A 17 2.65 -11.09 -3.09
CA GLY A 17 3.69 -12.00 -3.55
C GLY A 17 5.06 -11.34 -3.61
N CYS A 18 5.14 -10.12 -4.15
CA CYS A 18 6.38 -9.34 -4.18
C CYS A 18 6.86 -9.00 -2.77
N ALA A 19 5.93 -8.63 -1.88
CA ALA A 19 6.26 -8.31 -0.49
C ALA A 19 6.83 -9.53 0.25
N LEU A 20 6.28 -10.71 0.01
CA LEU A 20 6.81 -11.96 0.58
C LEU A 20 8.22 -12.24 0.08
N THR A 21 8.50 -12.01 -1.19
CA THR A 21 9.84 -12.13 -1.75
C THR A 21 10.82 -11.20 -1.04
N VAL A 22 10.42 -9.95 -0.82
CA VAL A 22 11.25 -8.97 -0.10
C VAL A 22 11.55 -9.45 1.32
N LEU A 23 10.51 -9.85 2.06
CA LEU A 23 10.67 -10.28 3.45
C LEU A 23 11.54 -11.54 3.56
N HIS A 24 11.35 -12.51 2.68
CA HIS A 24 12.14 -13.75 2.69
C HIS A 24 13.61 -13.49 2.32
N THR A 25 13.87 -12.51 1.46
CA THR A 25 15.22 -12.18 1.03
C THR A 25 15.96 -11.34 2.06
N LEU A 26 15.31 -10.30 2.59
CA LEU A 26 15.93 -9.37 3.53
C LEU A 26 15.86 -9.85 4.98
N GLY A 27 14.79 -10.52 5.37
CA GLY A 27 14.49 -10.80 6.76
C GLY A 27 13.98 -9.56 7.48
N THR A 28 13.95 -9.62 8.80
CA THR A 28 13.50 -8.50 9.66
C THR A 28 14.69 -7.64 10.08
N GLY A 29 14.40 -6.45 10.63
CA GLY A 29 15.40 -5.57 11.20
C GLY A 29 15.87 -4.43 10.29
N PHE A 30 15.45 -4.44 9.03
CA PHE A 30 15.76 -3.34 8.12
C PHE A 30 14.83 -2.14 8.33
N LEU A 31 15.32 -0.95 7.98
CA LEU A 31 14.51 0.26 8.01
C LEU A 31 13.34 0.15 7.03
N GLU A 32 12.27 0.82 7.34
CA GLU A 32 11.07 0.85 6.49
C GLU A 32 11.38 1.26 5.06
N LYS A 33 12.22 2.29 4.86
CA LYS A 33 12.60 2.77 3.53
C LYS A 33 13.35 1.70 2.71
N VAL A 34 14.14 0.87 3.36
CA VAL A 34 14.84 -0.23 2.67
C VAL A 34 13.82 -1.24 2.15
N CYS A 35 12.84 -1.61 2.96
CA CYS A 35 11.76 -2.51 2.56
C CYS A 35 10.92 -1.90 1.43
N GLU A 36 10.62 -0.62 1.52
CA GLU A 36 9.87 0.11 0.49
C GLU A 36 10.59 0.08 -0.85
N ASN A 37 11.88 0.43 -0.87
CA ASN A 37 12.66 0.44 -2.09
C ASN A 37 12.79 -0.97 -2.71
N ALA A 38 12.97 -2.00 -1.87
CA ALA A 38 13.02 -3.37 -2.34
C ALA A 38 11.69 -3.81 -2.95
N LEU A 39 10.58 -3.41 -2.33
CA LEU A 39 9.25 -3.73 -2.85
C LEU A 39 9.01 -3.04 -4.20
N VAL A 40 9.39 -1.77 -4.32
CA VAL A 40 9.30 -1.06 -5.60
C VAL A 40 10.08 -1.80 -6.69
N TYR A 41 11.30 -2.25 -6.37
CA TYR A 41 12.11 -3.02 -7.30
C TYR A 41 11.38 -4.30 -7.76
N GLU A 42 10.86 -5.08 -6.82
CA GLU A 42 10.17 -6.32 -7.16
C GLU A 42 8.90 -6.09 -7.98
N LEU A 43 8.13 -5.06 -7.64
CA LEU A 43 6.92 -4.71 -8.38
C LEU A 43 7.24 -4.32 -9.82
N ARG A 44 8.23 -3.45 -10.01
CA ARG A 44 8.65 -3.03 -11.36
C ARG A 44 9.23 -4.17 -12.17
N LYS A 45 10.01 -5.04 -11.54
CA LYS A 45 10.53 -6.25 -12.17
C LYS A 45 9.40 -7.16 -12.65
N SER A 46 8.28 -7.18 -11.96
CA SER A 46 7.09 -7.93 -12.36
C SER A 46 6.26 -7.22 -13.44
N GLY A 47 6.70 -6.08 -13.92
CA GLY A 47 6.03 -5.32 -14.97
C GLY A 47 4.94 -4.37 -14.48
N LEU A 48 4.89 -4.09 -13.18
CA LEU A 48 3.86 -3.22 -12.61
C LEU A 48 4.35 -1.77 -12.53
N ALA A 49 3.45 -0.83 -12.87
CA ALA A 49 3.72 0.59 -12.74
C ALA A 49 3.56 1.00 -11.27
N VAL A 50 4.56 1.69 -10.74
CA VAL A 50 4.58 2.12 -9.34
C VAL A 50 4.93 3.58 -9.24
N SER A 51 4.09 4.35 -8.52
CA SER A 51 4.41 5.71 -8.08
C SER A 51 4.81 5.64 -6.61
N GLN A 52 6.07 5.91 -6.32
CA GLN A 52 6.61 5.87 -4.96
C GLN A 52 6.47 7.24 -4.32
N GLN A 53 6.06 7.27 -3.04
CA GLN A 53 5.78 8.50 -2.31
C GLN A 53 4.80 9.37 -3.10
N HIS A 54 3.64 8.76 -3.36
CA HIS A 54 2.62 9.36 -4.21
C HIS A 54 1.83 10.43 -3.46
N PRO A 55 1.80 11.68 -3.95
CA PRO A 55 1.09 12.76 -3.27
C PRO A 55 -0.41 12.68 -3.48
N MET A 56 -1.15 13.09 -2.45
CA MET A 56 -2.61 13.16 -2.46
C MET A 56 -3.05 14.47 -1.83
N VAL A 57 -4.17 15.03 -2.27
CA VAL A 57 -4.74 16.22 -1.65
C VAL A 57 -6.06 15.88 -0.98
N VAL A 58 -6.34 16.54 0.14
CA VAL A 58 -7.63 16.49 0.82
C VAL A 58 -8.36 17.78 0.53
N ARG A 59 -9.59 17.68 0.02
CA ARG A 59 -10.41 18.83 -0.30
C ARG A 59 -11.60 18.94 0.66
N TYR A 60 -11.92 20.16 1.01
CA TYR A 60 -13.09 20.50 1.81
C TYR A 60 -13.86 21.56 1.04
N ASN A 61 -15.05 21.22 0.55
CA ASN A 61 -15.87 22.11 -0.29
C ASN A 61 -15.07 22.67 -1.47
N GLY A 62 -14.28 21.80 -2.15
CA GLY A 62 -13.47 22.18 -3.31
C GLY A 62 -12.16 22.87 -2.99
N THR A 63 -11.90 23.19 -1.73
CA THR A 63 -10.68 23.86 -1.29
C THR A 63 -9.69 22.82 -0.77
N VAL A 64 -8.43 22.88 -1.21
CA VAL A 64 -7.39 22.00 -0.68
C VAL A 64 -7.08 22.43 0.75
N VAL A 65 -7.30 21.52 1.70
CA VAL A 65 -7.08 21.78 3.12
C VAL A 65 -5.95 20.94 3.70
N GLY A 66 -5.38 20.02 2.93
CA GLY A 66 -4.26 19.22 3.38
C GLY A 66 -3.67 18.40 2.27
N GLU A 67 -2.47 17.89 2.52
CA GLU A 67 -1.77 17.00 1.61
C GLU A 67 -1.25 15.80 2.38
N TYR A 68 -1.37 14.63 1.77
CA TYR A 68 -0.78 13.40 2.27
C TYR A 68 0.11 12.78 1.21
N THR A 69 0.95 11.87 1.64
CA THR A 69 1.78 11.06 0.75
C THR A 69 1.61 9.62 1.15
N VAL A 70 1.22 8.76 0.21
CA VAL A 70 1.17 7.32 0.42
C VAL A 70 2.47 6.71 -0.08
N ASP A 71 2.94 5.65 0.57
CA ASP A 71 4.21 5.04 0.17
C ASP A 71 4.22 4.62 -1.28
N LEU A 72 3.20 3.89 -1.73
CA LEU A 72 3.11 3.43 -3.12
C LEU A 72 1.68 3.53 -3.65
N LEU A 73 1.58 3.88 -4.93
CA LEU A 73 0.38 3.66 -5.73
C LEU A 73 0.77 2.72 -6.88
N VAL A 74 0.10 1.57 -6.96
CA VAL A 74 0.44 0.51 -7.91
C VAL A 74 -0.63 0.42 -8.99
N GLU A 75 -0.22 0.51 -10.25
CA GLU A 75 -1.09 0.42 -11.44
C GLU A 75 -2.25 1.42 -11.41
N HIS A 76 -2.11 2.54 -10.70
CA HIS A 76 -3.18 3.53 -10.48
C HIS A 76 -4.43 2.93 -9.82
N ILE A 77 -4.32 1.78 -9.18
CA ILE A 77 -5.45 1.01 -8.64
C ILE A 77 -5.35 0.81 -7.14
N ASP A 78 -4.22 0.29 -6.64
CA ASP A 78 -4.05 -0.06 -5.23
C ASP A 78 -3.06 0.86 -4.54
N LEU A 79 -3.45 1.38 -3.38
CA LEU A 79 -2.55 2.07 -2.47
C LEU A 79 -1.84 1.04 -1.59
N VAL A 80 -0.57 1.29 -1.27
CA VAL A 80 0.22 0.42 -0.39
C VAL A 80 0.95 1.28 0.62
N GLU A 81 0.78 0.95 1.89
CA GLU A 81 1.53 1.53 3.00
C GLU A 81 2.36 0.45 3.67
N LEU A 82 3.62 0.76 3.93
CA LEU A 82 4.52 -0.15 4.62
C LEU A 82 4.72 0.31 6.05
N LYS A 83 4.86 -0.66 6.94
CA LYS A 83 5.24 -0.43 8.33
C LYS A 83 6.32 -1.41 8.74
N VAL A 84 7.11 -1.00 9.72
CA VAL A 84 8.05 -1.87 10.44
C VAL A 84 7.71 -1.69 11.92
N ALA A 85 6.81 -2.53 12.42
CA ALA A 85 6.23 -2.40 13.75
C ALA A 85 5.99 -3.76 14.36
N LYS A 86 5.75 -3.80 15.69
CA LYS A 86 5.41 -5.06 16.38
C LYS A 86 4.05 -5.58 15.91
N ALA A 87 3.13 -4.68 15.60
CA ALA A 87 1.80 -5.01 15.09
C ALA A 87 1.20 -3.78 14.42
N ILE A 88 0.30 -4.02 13.48
CA ILE A 88 -0.54 -2.98 12.89
C ILE A 88 -1.61 -2.60 13.89
N ASP A 89 -1.83 -1.30 14.10
CA ASP A 89 -2.84 -0.81 15.04
C ASP A 89 -3.95 -0.01 14.31
N GLU A 90 -4.94 0.43 15.10
CA GLU A 90 -6.11 1.12 14.56
C GLU A 90 -5.76 2.47 13.93
N ILE A 91 -4.71 3.14 14.41
CA ILE A 91 -4.26 4.42 13.84
C ILE A 91 -3.77 4.21 12.41
N HIS A 92 -3.03 3.14 12.18
CA HIS A 92 -2.55 2.79 10.83
C HIS A 92 -3.72 2.48 9.89
N LEU A 93 -4.73 1.76 10.38
CA LEU A 93 -5.91 1.42 9.58
C LEU A 93 -6.73 2.66 9.25
N ALA A 94 -6.91 3.56 10.21
CA ALA A 94 -7.64 4.81 10.01
C ALA A 94 -6.94 5.70 8.97
N GLN A 95 -5.61 5.76 9.00
CA GLN A 95 -4.83 6.51 8.02
C GLN A 95 -5.07 5.99 6.61
N CYS A 96 -5.04 4.66 6.44
CA CYS A 96 -5.31 4.04 5.13
C CYS A 96 -6.72 4.37 4.64
N LEU A 97 -7.70 4.32 5.52
CA LEU A 97 -9.08 4.67 5.16
C LEU A 97 -9.18 6.13 4.69
N ASN A 98 -8.46 7.04 5.36
CA ASN A 98 -8.44 8.45 4.96
C ASN A 98 -7.79 8.64 3.60
N TYR A 99 -6.74 7.88 3.28
CA TYR A 99 -6.14 7.90 1.95
C TYR A 99 -7.15 7.48 0.88
N LEU A 100 -7.94 6.46 1.14
CA LEU A 100 -8.98 6.01 0.20
C LEU A 100 -10.05 7.08 0.02
N LYS A 101 -10.46 7.75 1.09
CA LYS A 101 -11.43 8.86 1.01
C LYS A 101 -10.88 10.01 0.17
N ALA A 102 -9.60 10.32 0.30
CA ALA A 102 -8.97 11.41 -0.45
C ALA A 102 -8.81 11.10 -1.92
N THR A 103 -8.56 9.84 -2.28
CA THR A 103 -8.28 9.43 -3.66
C THR A 103 -9.47 8.87 -4.41
N GLY A 104 -10.48 8.38 -3.70
CA GLY A 104 -11.60 7.66 -4.31
C GLY A 104 -11.25 6.24 -4.73
N LEU A 105 -10.06 5.74 -4.41
CA LEU A 105 -9.65 4.37 -4.71
C LEU A 105 -10.30 3.39 -3.74
N GLN A 106 -10.32 2.10 -4.09
CA GLN A 106 -11.08 1.09 -3.36
C GLN A 106 -10.29 0.34 -2.31
N LEU A 107 -8.98 0.18 -2.50
CA LEU A 107 -8.17 -0.69 -1.66
C LEU A 107 -6.84 -0.04 -1.28
N CYS A 108 -6.53 -0.11 -0.01
CA CYS A 108 -5.20 0.17 0.50
C CYS A 108 -4.68 -1.08 1.22
N LEU A 109 -3.51 -1.56 0.81
CA LEU A 109 -2.82 -2.65 1.49
C LEU A 109 -1.87 -2.07 2.52
N LEU A 110 -1.99 -2.53 3.74
CA LEU A 110 -1.07 -2.18 4.82
C LEU A 110 -0.20 -3.41 5.08
N LEU A 111 1.10 -3.28 4.83
CA LEU A 111 2.07 -4.36 4.89
C LEU A 111 3.07 -4.09 6.00
N ASN A 112 3.18 -5.02 6.96
CA ASN A 112 4.12 -4.87 8.06
C ASN A 112 5.28 -5.85 7.90
N PHE A 113 6.48 -5.30 7.71
CA PHE A 113 7.75 -6.02 7.54
C PHE A 113 8.51 -6.19 8.85
N GLY A 114 7.93 -5.77 9.97
CA GLY A 114 8.57 -5.83 11.28
C GLY A 114 8.48 -7.17 11.98
N LYS A 115 7.86 -8.16 11.34
CA LYS A 115 7.62 -9.48 11.92
C LYS A 115 8.17 -10.55 10.99
N PRO A 116 8.62 -11.71 11.52
CA PRO A 116 9.09 -12.81 10.66
C PRO A 116 8.05 -13.28 9.65
N ARG A 117 6.77 -13.18 10.01
CA ARG A 117 5.66 -13.46 9.11
C ARG A 117 5.03 -12.13 8.67
N LEU A 118 4.87 -11.92 7.37
CA LEU A 118 4.28 -10.70 6.83
C LEU A 118 2.85 -10.53 7.38
N GLU A 119 2.61 -9.39 8.01
CA GLU A 119 1.27 -9.03 8.44
C GLU A 119 0.63 -8.16 7.36
N VAL A 120 -0.54 -8.57 6.88
CA VAL A 120 -1.26 -7.90 5.79
C VAL A 120 -2.64 -7.50 6.27
N LYS A 121 -2.98 -6.23 6.10
CA LYS A 121 -4.34 -5.75 6.30
C LYS A 121 -4.86 -5.12 5.00
N ARG A 122 -6.06 -5.51 4.63
CA ARG A 122 -6.76 -4.94 3.48
C ARG A 122 -7.76 -3.93 4.00
N VAL A 123 -7.57 -2.66 3.66
CA VAL A 123 -8.50 -1.59 4.02
C VAL A 123 -9.30 -1.26 2.76
N VAL A 124 -10.60 -1.39 2.85
CA VAL A 124 -11.50 -1.23 1.71
C VAL A 124 -12.49 -0.10 2.01
N LEU A 125 -12.65 0.78 1.05
CA LEU A 125 -13.70 1.79 1.11
C LEU A 125 -14.91 1.24 0.36
N ALA A 126 -15.99 0.99 1.11
CA ALA A 126 -17.26 0.59 0.54
C ALA A 126 -17.95 1.83 -0.01
N LEU A 127 -18.30 1.77 -1.29
CA LEU A 127 -19.02 2.84 -1.95
C LEU A 127 -20.50 2.51 -2.05
#